data_a56cc835825e2ab79685d2b62f2c125a
#
_entry.id   a56cc835825e2ab79685d2b62f2c125a
#
_cell.length_a   1.000
_cell.length_b   1.000
_cell.length_c   1.000
_cell.angle_alpha   90.00
_cell.angle_beta   90.00
_cell.angle_gamma   90.00
#
_symmetry.space_group_name_H-M   'P 1'
#
loop_
_entity.id
_entity.type
_entity.pdbx_description
1 polymer ?
#
loop_
_entity_poly.entity_id
_entity_poly.type
_entity_poly.pdbx_seq_one_letter_code
_entity_poly.pdbx_strand_id
1 'polypeptide(L)'
;MKLNEVVPWGRSLAEYRAMFNLSEAELRQRILGCGDGPASFNAEMTERGRSVVSVDPIYQFSADQIRQRVQQTYEPIISQVKQNPDRYVWQTFRDADALGQARLATMEKFLQDYEVGKAAGRYLAQSLPNLAIAHPPFDQPFELCVCSHLLFLYSDQLSLEFHITAIDQLLQVAQEVRIFPLLQLDCRLSPYLEPVMQDWSDKGLEVEVQTVAYEFQKGGNQMLRIVKD
;
A
#
# COMPACT_ATOMS: atom_id res chain seq x y z
N MET A 1 -11.84 -12.65 4.70
CA MET A 1 -12.51 -11.36 5.02
C MET A 1 -13.42 -11.03 3.85
N LYS A 2 -14.63 -10.53 4.08
CA LYS A 2 -15.49 -9.98 3.00
C LYS A 2 -15.56 -8.48 3.22
N LEU A 3 -15.02 -7.72 2.29
CA LEU A 3 -15.09 -6.27 2.27
C LEU A 3 -15.81 -5.88 0.97
N ASN A 4 -16.89 -5.12 1.09
CA ASN A 4 -17.65 -4.61 -0.07
C ASN A 4 -16.98 -3.37 -0.69
N GLU A 5 -16.04 -2.76 0.03
CA GLU A 5 -15.31 -1.55 -0.36
C GLU A 5 -13.88 -1.63 0.18
N VAL A 6 -12.97 -0.90 -0.43
CA VAL A 6 -11.61 -0.70 0.11
C VAL A 6 -11.72 0.00 1.46
N VAL A 7 -11.10 -0.56 2.49
CA VAL A 7 -11.16 0.00 3.86
C VAL A 7 -9.88 0.76 4.18
N PRO A 8 -10.01 1.97 4.76
CA PRO A 8 -8.87 2.76 5.16
C PRO A 8 -8.21 2.15 6.41
N TRP A 9 -7.19 1.34 6.22
CA TRP A 9 -6.45 0.71 7.32
C TRP A 9 -4.95 0.91 7.16
N GLY A 10 -4.44 1.97 7.77
CA GLY A 10 -3.05 2.42 7.63
C GLY A 10 -2.02 1.49 8.25
N ARG A 11 -0.80 1.58 7.75
CA ARG A 11 0.37 0.84 8.20
C ARG A 11 1.52 1.77 8.49
N SER A 12 2.37 1.36 9.44
CA SER A 12 3.53 2.13 9.90
C SER A 12 4.72 2.00 8.93
N LEU A 13 5.72 2.89 9.07
CA LEU A 13 6.99 2.78 8.38
C LEU A 13 7.67 1.43 8.67
N ALA A 14 7.60 0.92 9.90
CA ALA A 14 8.19 -0.38 10.23
C ALA A 14 7.57 -1.52 9.42
N GLU A 15 6.24 -1.48 9.23
CA GLU A 15 5.54 -2.44 8.38
C GLU A 15 5.90 -2.26 6.89
N TYR A 16 5.98 -1.02 6.38
CA TYR A 16 6.42 -0.76 5.00
C TYR A 16 7.83 -1.31 4.75
N ARG A 17 8.76 -1.08 5.68
CA ARG A 17 10.11 -1.66 5.59
C ARG A 17 10.08 -3.19 5.49
N ALA A 18 9.25 -3.83 6.29
CA ALA A 18 9.14 -5.29 6.31
C ALA A 18 8.39 -5.85 5.10
N MET A 19 7.33 -5.16 4.61
CA MET A 19 6.52 -5.57 3.45
C MET A 19 7.25 -5.42 2.12
N PHE A 20 8.06 -4.36 2.00
CA PHE A 20 8.74 -4.00 0.75
C PHE A 20 10.25 -4.19 0.80
N ASN A 21 10.77 -4.83 1.86
CA ASN A 21 12.20 -5.09 2.05
C ASN A 21 13.05 -3.82 1.88
N LEU A 22 12.59 -2.68 2.46
CA LEU A 22 13.24 -1.39 2.28
C LEU A 22 14.52 -1.27 3.10
N SER A 23 15.64 -1.11 2.42
CA SER A 23 16.95 -0.82 3.01
C SER A 23 17.07 0.66 3.44
N GLU A 24 18.05 0.97 4.28
CA GLU A 24 18.36 2.36 4.66
C GLU A 24 18.77 3.23 3.45
N ALA A 25 19.35 2.64 2.41
CA ALA A 25 19.68 3.34 1.18
C ALA A 25 18.42 3.72 0.40
N GLU A 26 17.49 2.79 0.23
CA GLU A 26 16.23 3.02 -0.49
C GLU A 26 15.32 4.01 0.25
N LEU A 27 15.35 4.03 1.60
CA LEU A 27 14.64 5.06 2.38
C LEU A 27 15.18 6.48 2.15
N ARG A 28 16.31 6.65 1.44
CA ARG A 28 16.83 7.98 1.03
C ARG A 28 16.36 8.40 -0.35
N GLN A 29 15.79 7.48 -1.10
CA GLN A 29 15.25 7.72 -2.42
C GLN A 29 13.94 8.51 -2.35
N ARG A 30 13.53 9.06 -3.47
CA ARG A 30 12.22 9.68 -3.65
C ARG A 30 11.19 8.58 -3.92
N ILE A 31 10.31 8.34 -2.96
CA ILE A 31 9.37 7.22 -2.99
C ILE A 31 7.95 7.70 -3.30
N LEU A 32 7.27 6.98 -4.19
CA LEU A 32 5.83 7.08 -4.40
C LEU A 32 5.13 5.96 -3.63
N GLY A 33 4.25 6.31 -2.70
CA GLY A 33 3.34 5.38 -2.05
C GLY A 33 1.98 5.39 -2.76
N CYS A 34 1.50 4.22 -3.14
CA CYS A 34 0.24 4.08 -3.87
C CYS A 34 -0.74 3.17 -3.12
N GLY A 35 -1.98 3.64 -2.93
CA GLY A 35 -2.96 2.95 -2.11
C GLY A 35 -2.60 2.97 -0.63
N ASP A 36 -1.91 4.02 -0.17
CA ASP A 36 -1.40 4.11 1.20
C ASP A 36 -2.52 4.29 2.23
N GLY A 37 -3.65 4.88 1.82
CA GLY A 37 -4.71 5.19 2.76
C GLY A 37 -4.19 6.03 3.94
N PRO A 38 -4.70 5.80 5.18
CA PRO A 38 -4.26 6.53 6.38
C PRO A 38 -3.00 5.92 7.01
N ALA A 39 -1.99 5.56 6.19
CA ALA A 39 -0.70 5.04 6.66
C ALA A 39 0.17 6.15 7.25
N SER A 40 0.88 5.86 8.34
CA SER A 40 1.85 6.81 8.91
C SER A 40 3.20 6.82 8.17
N PHE A 41 3.37 5.97 7.15
CA PHE A 41 4.61 5.83 6.39
C PHE A 41 5.17 7.18 5.91
N ASN A 42 4.35 7.99 5.22
CA ASN A 42 4.74 9.32 4.71
C ASN A 42 5.12 10.26 5.86
N ALA A 43 4.29 10.35 6.90
CA ALA A 43 4.56 11.19 8.09
C ALA A 43 5.88 10.79 8.75
N GLU A 44 6.10 9.50 9.01
CA GLU A 44 7.31 8.98 9.65
C GLU A 44 8.57 9.18 8.79
N MET A 45 8.44 9.09 7.47
CA MET A 45 9.53 9.39 6.53
C MET A 45 9.87 10.89 6.56
N THR A 46 8.85 11.75 6.57
CA THR A 46 9.02 13.20 6.65
C THR A 46 9.72 13.62 7.95
N GLU A 47 9.34 13.05 9.10
CA GLU A 47 10.03 13.27 10.40
C GLU A 47 11.53 12.93 10.34
N ARG A 48 11.93 12.01 9.46
CA ARG A 48 13.32 11.61 9.23
C ARG A 48 14.02 12.41 8.13
N GLY A 49 13.38 13.47 7.62
CA GLY A 49 13.91 14.28 6.51
C GLY A 49 13.98 13.51 5.19
N ARG A 50 13.06 12.58 4.96
CA ARG A 50 12.96 11.78 3.73
C ARG A 50 11.82 12.26 2.84
N SER A 51 11.82 11.86 1.57
CA SER A 51 10.86 12.30 0.56
C SER A 51 9.91 11.16 0.18
N VAL A 52 8.63 11.32 0.54
CA VAL A 52 7.55 10.42 0.09
C VAL A 52 6.39 11.27 -0.43
N VAL A 53 5.83 10.86 -1.56
CA VAL A 53 4.52 11.31 -2.02
C VAL A 53 3.57 10.14 -1.96
N SER A 54 2.40 10.32 -1.36
CA SER A 54 1.36 9.29 -1.25
C SER A 54 0.17 9.64 -2.12
N VAL A 55 -0.33 8.67 -2.91
CA VAL A 55 -1.53 8.81 -3.73
C VAL A 55 -2.60 7.84 -3.25
N ASP A 56 -3.78 8.37 -2.94
CA ASP A 56 -4.95 7.58 -2.55
C ASP A 56 -6.21 8.44 -2.72
N PRO A 57 -7.33 7.90 -3.25
CA PRO A 57 -8.57 8.66 -3.39
C PRO A 57 -9.14 9.16 -2.05
N ILE A 58 -8.76 8.55 -0.91
CA ILE A 58 -9.20 9.00 0.42
C ILE A 58 -8.75 10.43 0.75
N TYR A 59 -7.66 10.90 0.12
CA TYR A 59 -7.12 12.25 0.36
C TYR A 59 -7.97 13.39 -0.22
N GLN A 60 -9.08 13.09 -0.88
CA GLN A 60 -10.11 14.09 -1.20
C GLN A 60 -10.87 14.57 0.04
N PHE A 61 -10.93 13.76 1.10
CA PHE A 61 -11.67 14.05 2.33
C PHE A 61 -10.83 14.83 3.33
N SER A 62 -11.51 15.50 4.29
CA SER A 62 -10.85 16.15 5.42
C SER A 62 -10.36 15.12 6.45
N ALA A 63 -9.43 15.55 7.33
CA ALA A 63 -8.96 14.73 8.44
C ALA A 63 -10.10 14.18 9.31
N ASP A 64 -11.12 15.00 9.59
CA ASP A 64 -12.26 14.58 10.41
C ASP A 64 -13.15 13.55 9.71
N GLN A 65 -13.36 13.67 8.39
CA GLN A 65 -14.10 12.69 7.62
C GLN A 65 -13.34 11.34 7.56
N ILE A 66 -12.02 11.38 7.38
CA ILE A 66 -11.17 10.17 7.42
C ILE A 66 -11.22 9.54 8.82
N ARG A 67 -11.09 10.34 9.89
CA ARG A 67 -11.19 9.85 11.29
C ARG A 67 -12.54 9.17 11.54
N GLN A 68 -13.62 9.79 11.12
CA GLN A 68 -14.96 9.22 11.25
C GLN A 68 -15.08 7.87 10.51
N ARG A 69 -14.55 7.77 9.28
CA ARG A 69 -14.59 6.54 8.51
C ARG A 69 -13.76 5.44 9.16
N VAL A 70 -12.58 5.76 9.69
CA VAL A 70 -11.73 4.83 10.47
C VAL A 70 -12.51 4.27 11.66
N GLN A 71 -13.16 5.13 12.43
CA GLN A 71 -13.97 4.71 13.60
C GLN A 71 -15.13 3.78 13.20
N GLN A 72 -15.83 4.10 12.10
CA GLN A 72 -16.95 3.28 11.61
C GLN A 72 -16.52 1.89 11.14
N THR A 73 -15.31 1.76 10.59
CA THR A 73 -14.81 0.50 10.04
C THR A 73 -14.04 -0.34 11.04
N TYR A 74 -13.62 0.22 12.17
CA TYR A 74 -12.76 -0.43 13.16
C TYR A 74 -13.38 -1.70 13.74
N GLU A 75 -14.53 -1.56 14.43
CA GLU A 75 -15.18 -2.70 15.08
C GLU A 75 -15.58 -3.83 14.11
N PRO A 76 -16.20 -3.55 12.94
CA PRO A 76 -16.49 -4.58 11.95
C PRO A 76 -15.25 -5.37 11.52
N ILE A 77 -14.10 -4.72 11.32
CA ILE A 77 -12.89 -5.38 10.87
C ILE A 77 -12.28 -6.23 12.00
N ILE A 78 -12.13 -5.67 13.20
CA ILE A 78 -11.58 -6.40 14.35
C ILE A 78 -12.44 -7.61 14.68
N SER A 79 -13.77 -7.49 14.64
CA SER A 79 -14.68 -8.62 14.80
C SER A 79 -14.44 -9.74 13.77
N GLN A 80 -14.26 -9.39 12.49
CA GLN A 80 -13.95 -10.39 11.46
C GLN A 80 -12.59 -11.07 11.69
N VAL A 81 -11.58 -10.32 12.14
CA VAL A 81 -10.27 -10.86 12.47
C VAL A 81 -10.39 -11.83 13.66
N LYS A 82 -11.10 -11.46 14.72
CA LYS A 82 -11.37 -12.32 15.90
C LYS A 82 -12.12 -13.61 15.55
N GLN A 83 -13.02 -13.57 14.57
CA GLN A 83 -13.77 -14.73 14.11
C GLN A 83 -12.94 -15.72 13.27
N ASN A 84 -11.79 -15.29 12.76
CA ASN A 84 -10.96 -16.09 11.86
C ASN A 84 -9.47 -16.05 12.25
N PRO A 85 -9.11 -16.31 13.54
CA PRO A 85 -7.74 -16.11 14.01
C PRO A 85 -6.72 -17.00 13.30
N ASP A 86 -7.16 -18.18 12.84
CA ASP A 86 -6.30 -19.15 12.15
C ASP A 86 -5.84 -18.72 10.76
N ARG A 87 -6.42 -17.65 10.21
CA ARG A 87 -6.00 -17.06 8.92
C ARG A 87 -4.78 -16.15 9.04
N TYR A 88 -4.39 -15.81 10.26
CA TYR A 88 -3.36 -14.80 10.53
C TYR A 88 -2.16 -15.37 11.27
N VAL A 89 -1.03 -14.70 11.13
CA VAL A 89 0.20 -14.96 11.85
C VAL A 89 0.33 -13.93 12.97
N TRP A 90 0.39 -14.40 14.21
CA TRP A 90 0.39 -13.57 15.42
C TRP A 90 1.81 -13.35 15.98
N GLN A 91 2.79 -13.06 15.09
CA GLN A 91 4.17 -12.76 15.50
C GLN A 91 4.38 -11.27 15.76
N THR A 92 3.87 -10.43 14.86
CA THR A 92 3.99 -8.96 14.96
C THR A 92 3.00 -8.39 15.97
N PHE A 93 1.81 -8.95 16.02
CA PHE A 93 0.74 -8.55 16.95
C PHE A 93 0.36 -9.74 17.82
N ARG A 94 0.24 -9.51 19.14
CA ARG A 94 -0.09 -10.57 20.09
C ARG A 94 -1.47 -11.18 19.84
N ASP A 95 -2.43 -10.34 19.45
CA ASP A 95 -3.83 -10.69 19.23
C ASP A 95 -4.53 -9.61 18.37
N ALA A 96 -5.82 -9.82 18.07
CA ALA A 96 -6.62 -8.90 17.27
C ALA A 96 -6.81 -7.52 17.94
N ASP A 97 -6.84 -7.45 19.25
CA ASP A 97 -6.98 -6.19 19.99
C ASP A 97 -5.67 -5.38 19.89
N ALA A 98 -4.52 -6.04 20.06
CA ALA A 98 -3.21 -5.41 19.86
C ALA A 98 -3.01 -4.92 18.39
N LEU A 99 -3.47 -5.72 17.41
CA LEU A 99 -3.52 -5.28 16.01
C LEU A 99 -4.36 -4.00 15.86
N GLY A 100 -5.58 -4.02 16.41
CA GLY A 100 -6.49 -2.88 16.35
C GLY A 100 -5.91 -1.61 16.95
N GLN A 101 -5.28 -1.71 18.13
CA GLN A 101 -4.61 -0.58 18.78
C GLN A 101 -3.46 -0.04 17.94
N ALA A 102 -2.64 -0.92 17.36
CA ALA A 102 -1.54 -0.52 16.47
C ALA A 102 -2.06 0.21 15.22
N ARG A 103 -3.18 -0.24 14.63
CA ARG A 103 -3.83 0.43 13.50
C ARG A 103 -4.34 1.82 13.87
N LEU A 104 -5.04 1.96 15.00
CA LEU A 104 -5.51 3.26 15.48
C LEU A 104 -4.35 4.22 15.73
N ALA A 105 -3.28 3.77 16.37
CA ALA A 105 -2.09 4.60 16.62
C ALA A 105 -1.43 5.06 15.32
N THR A 106 -1.32 4.18 14.33
CA THR A 106 -0.79 4.50 13.01
C THR A 106 -1.65 5.56 12.30
N MET A 107 -2.97 5.35 12.30
CA MET A 107 -3.89 6.27 11.63
C MET A 107 -3.96 7.63 12.34
N GLU A 108 -3.86 7.67 13.66
CA GLU A 108 -3.78 8.93 14.40
C GLU A 108 -2.49 9.70 14.07
N LYS A 109 -1.36 9.02 13.96
CA LYS A 109 -0.10 9.63 13.52
C LYS A 109 -0.20 10.21 12.10
N PHE A 110 -0.83 9.49 11.18
CA PHE A 110 -1.15 10.02 9.84
C PHE A 110 -2.00 11.29 9.94
N LEU A 111 -3.10 11.29 10.73
CA LEU A 111 -4.02 12.41 10.85
C LEU A 111 -3.36 13.68 11.44
N GLN A 112 -2.38 13.51 12.32
CA GLN A 112 -1.61 14.63 12.88
C GLN A 112 -0.77 15.36 11.82
N ASP A 113 -0.28 14.64 10.81
CA ASP A 113 0.53 15.19 9.70
C ASP A 113 -0.32 15.58 8.48
N TYR A 114 -1.52 15.05 8.34
CA TYR A 114 -2.28 15.02 7.09
C TYR A 114 -2.52 16.40 6.48
N GLU A 115 -3.05 17.35 7.22
CA GLU A 115 -3.40 18.67 6.67
C GLU A 115 -2.14 19.44 6.24
N VAL A 116 -1.07 19.39 7.05
CA VAL A 116 0.22 20.00 6.70
C VAL A 116 0.84 19.29 5.49
N GLY A 117 0.81 17.97 5.48
CA GLY A 117 1.35 17.16 4.38
C GLY A 117 0.57 17.35 3.08
N LYS A 118 -0.76 17.49 3.16
CA LYS A 118 -1.62 17.77 2.02
C LYS A 118 -1.33 19.16 1.44
N ALA A 119 -1.21 20.19 2.28
CA ALA A 119 -0.82 21.53 1.86
C ALA A 119 0.59 21.57 1.24
N ALA A 120 1.50 20.69 1.68
CA ALA A 120 2.84 20.54 1.14
C ALA A 120 2.91 19.64 -0.13
N GLY A 121 1.77 19.13 -0.64
CA GLY A 121 1.72 18.28 -1.82
C GLY A 121 2.21 16.84 -1.59
N ARG A 122 2.28 16.37 -0.33
CA ARG A 122 2.71 15.01 0.00
C ARG A 122 1.58 13.97 -0.05
N TYR A 123 0.33 14.39 0.07
CA TYR A 123 -0.87 13.56 -0.03
C TYR A 123 -1.75 14.04 -1.19
N LEU A 124 -1.88 13.22 -2.23
CA LEU A 124 -2.58 13.56 -3.46
C LEU A 124 -3.84 12.71 -3.62
N ALA A 125 -4.98 13.38 -3.78
CA ALA A 125 -6.28 12.73 -4.03
C ALA A 125 -6.35 12.22 -5.48
N GLN A 126 -5.62 11.15 -5.77
CA GLN A 126 -5.60 10.51 -7.07
C GLN A 126 -5.79 9.00 -6.94
N SER A 127 -6.17 8.34 -8.01
CA SER A 127 -6.43 6.90 -8.03
C SER A 127 -5.84 6.25 -9.27
N LEU A 128 -5.38 5.01 -9.12
CA LEU A 128 -5.08 4.15 -10.26
C LEU A 128 -6.39 3.80 -11.00
N PRO A 129 -6.35 3.65 -12.30
CA PRO A 129 -5.22 3.86 -13.21
C PRO A 129 -5.22 5.26 -13.85
N ASN A 130 -5.61 6.30 -13.11
CA ASN A 130 -5.79 7.66 -13.63
C ASN A 130 -4.94 8.68 -12.86
N LEU A 131 -3.63 8.44 -12.78
CA LEU A 131 -2.70 9.42 -12.21
C LEU A 131 -2.50 10.59 -13.19
N ALA A 132 -2.45 11.82 -12.66
CA ALA A 132 -2.20 13.03 -13.45
C ALA A 132 -0.70 13.19 -13.74
N ILE A 133 -0.10 12.23 -14.44
CA ILE A 133 1.36 12.08 -14.64
C ILE A 133 2.01 13.25 -15.39
N ALA A 134 1.25 14.09 -16.09
CA ALA A 134 1.75 15.28 -16.79
C ALA A 134 2.05 16.47 -15.87
N HIS A 135 1.77 16.37 -14.57
CA HIS A 135 1.88 17.47 -13.61
C HIS A 135 2.75 17.10 -12.41
N PRO A 136 3.35 18.10 -11.71
CA PRO A 136 4.03 17.83 -10.46
C PRO A 136 3.13 17.05 -9.47
N PRO A 137 3.71 16.12 -8.70
CA PRO A 137 5.13 15.84 -8.55
C PRO A 137 5.69 14.80 -9.54
N PHE A 138 4.95 14.41 -10.57
CA PHE A 138 5.30 13.34 -11.51
C PHE A 138 6.21 13.82 -12.67
N ASP A 139 6.49 15.12 -12.75
CA ASP A 139 7.43 15.74 -13.70
C ASP A 139 8.90 15.29 -13.49
N GLN A 140 9.19 14.71 -12.34
CA GLN A 140 10.46 14.03 -12.06
C GLN A 140 10.17 12.59 -11.63
N PRO A 141 10.91 11.60 -12.16
CA PRO A 141 10.69 10.20 -11.83
C PRO A 141 10.96 9.93 -10.36
N PHE A 142 10.21 8.98 -9.81
CA PHE A 142 10.51 8.36 -8.53
C PHE A 142 11.52 7.24 -8.75
N GLU A 143 12.44 7.03 -7.80
CA GLU A 143 13.32 5.87 -7.83
C GLU A 143 12.54 4.60 -7.51
N LEU A 144 11.56 4.70 -6.60
CA LEU A 144 10.78 3.57 -6.12
C LEU A 144 9.30 3.93 -5.98
N CYS A 145 8.42 3.05 -6.45
CA CYS A 145 7.00 3.04 -6.11
C CYS A 145 6.65 1.81 -5.27
N VAL A 146 5.92 2.01 -4.18
CA VAL A 146 5.37 0.93 -3.34
C VAL A 146 3.85 0.96 -3.37
N CYS A 147 3.22 -0.13 -3.82
CA CYS A 147 1.76 -0.26 -3.87
C CYS A 147 1.30 -1.22 -2.77
N SER A 148 0.66 -0.65 -1.74
CA SER A 148 0.31 -1.36 -0.52
C SER A 148 -1.16 -1.75 -0.47
N HIS A 149 -1.44 -3.07 -0.35
CA HIS A 149 -2.78 -3.61 -0.04
C HIS A 149 -3.91 -3.12 -0.97
N LEU A 150 -3.61 -2.93 -2.25
CA LEU A 150 -4.57 -2.46 -3.25
C LEU A 150 -4.74 -3.51 -4.36
N LEU A 151 -3.79 -3.63 -5.28
CA LEU A 151 -3.96 -4.39 -6.51
C LEU A 151 -4.38 -5.85 -6.26
N PHE A 152 -3.46 -6.76 -6.02
CA PHE A 152 -3.77 -8.19 -5.92
C PHE A 152 -4.72 -8.53 -4.75
N LEU A 153 -4.71 -7.73 -3.68
CA LEU A 153 -5.61 -7.94 -2.54
C LEU A 153 -7.09 -7.85 -2.95
N TYR A 154 -7.41 -6.98 -3.91
CA TYR A 154 -8.78 -6.73 -4.39
C TYR A 154 -9.03 -7.31 -5.79
N SER A 155 -8.41 -8.43 -6.16
CA SER A 155 -8.59 -9.07 -7.46
C SER A 155 -10.04 -9.49 -7.77
N ASP A 156 -10.87 -9.68 -6.75
CA ASP A 156 -12.31 -9.94 -6.95
C ASP A 156 -13.08 -8.69 -7.45
N GLN A 157 -12.56 -7.48 -7.20
CA GLN A 157 -13.18 -6.19 -7.57
C GLN A 157 -12.46 -5.49 -8.72
N LEU A 158 -11.17 -5.73 -8.87
CA LEU A 158 -10.29 -5.09 -9.86
C LEU A 158 -9.93 -6.12 -10.94
N SER A 159 -10.24 -5.83 -12.19
CA SER A 159 -9.96 -6.74 -13.31
C SER A 159 -8.47 -6.89 -13.62
N LEU A 160 -8.09 -7.90 -14.39
CA LEU A 160 -6.72 -8.05 -14.90
C LEU A 160 -6.28 -6.82 -15.71
N GLU A 161 -7.16 -6.28 -16.56
CA GLU A 161 -6.89 -5.08 -17.35
C GLU A 161 -6.59 -3.87 -16.43
N PHE A 162 -7.32 -3.74 -15.33
CA PHE A 162 -7.03 -2.72 -14.32
C PHE A 162 -5.61 -2.89 -13.74
N HIS A 163 -5.20 -4.12 -13.40
CA HIS A 163 -3.85 -4.39 -12.88
C HIS A 163 -2.77 -4.01 -13.90
N ILE A 164 -2.91 -4.42 -15.16
CA ILE A 164 -1.98 -4.12 -16.24
C ILE A 164 -1.87 -2.59 -16.43
N THR A 165 -3.01 -1.89 -16.58
CA THR A 165 -3.01 -0.45 -16.80
C THR A 165 -2.48 0.32 -15.60
N ALA A 166 -2.80 -0.12 -14.37
CA ALA A 166 -2.31 0.49 -13.15
C ALA A 166 -0.78 0.36 -13.03
N ILE A 167 -0.23 -0.85 -13.25
CA ILE A 167 1.21 -1.08 -13.19
C ILE A 167 1.93 -0.30 -14.31
N ASP A 168 1.35 -0.22 -15.52
CA ASP A 168 1.88 0.60 -16.61
C ASP A 168 2.05 2.07 -16.18
N GLN A 169 1.03 2.65 -15.56
CA GLN A 169 1.12 4.01 -15.03
C GLN A 169 2.20 4.17 -13.94
N LEU A 170 2.30 3.22 -13.02
CA LEU A 170 3.32 3.27 -11.97
C LEU A 170 4.73 3.20 -12.58
N LEU A 171 4.93 2.35 -13.59
CA LEU A 171 6.20 2.26 -14.32
C LEU A 171 6.49 3.50 -15.17
N GLN A 172 5.50 4.26 -15.61
CA GLN A 172 5.75 5.54 -16.30
C GLN A 172 6.39 6.58 -15.37
N VAL A 173 6.09 6.54 -14.07
CA VAL A 173 6.53 7.55 -13.09
C VAL A 173 7.63 7.05 -12.13
N ALA A 174 7.92 5.76 -12.08
CA ALA A 174 8.93 5.17 -11.21
C ALA A 174 9.89 4.24 -11.98
N GLN A 175 11.12 4.09 -11.46
CA GLN A 175 12.12 3.16 -12.02
C GLN A 175 11.85 1.73 -11.57
N GLU A 176 11.41 1.56 -10.33
CA GLU A 176 11.08 0.28 -9.72
C GLU A 176 9.68 0.36 -9.08
N VAL A 177 8.92 -0.72 -9.21
CA VAL A 177 7.58 -0.88 -8.61
C VAL A 177 7.57 -2.14 -7.75
N ARG A 178 7.15 -2.00 -6.48
CA ARG A 178 6.93 -3.12 -5.56
C ARG A 178 5.47 -3.18 -5.14
N ILE A 179 4.87 -4.36 -5.20
CA ILE A 179 3.44 -4.57 -4.90
C ILE A 179 3.29 -5.63 -3.81
N PHE A 180 2.57 -5.30 -2.75
CA PHE A 180 2.30 -6.20 -1.62
C PHE A 180 0.86 -6.04 -1.11
N PRO A 181 0.17 -7.11 -0.66
CA PRO A 181 0.51 -8.51 -0.78
C PRO A 181 0.14 -9.09 -2.16
N LEU A 182 0.53 -10.33 -2.42
CA LEU A 182 0.14 -11.08 -3.63
C LEU A 182 -1.11 -11.93 -3.39
N LEU A 183 -1.60 -12.02 -2.15
CA LEU A 183 -2.82 -12.72 -1.76
C LEU A 183 -4.03 -11.82 -1.86
N GLN A 184 -5.17 -12.43 -2.18
CA GLN A 184 -6.49 -11.85 -2.09
C GLN A 184 -6.98 -11.77 -0.63
N LEU A 185 -8.13 -11.13 -0.39
CA LEU A 185 -8.77 -11.03 0.93
C LEU A 185 -9.14 -12.39 1.54
N ASP A 186 -9.29 -13.41 0.74
CA ASP A 186 -9.58 -14.78 1.17
C ASP A 186 -8.34 -15.63 1.48
N CYS A 187 -7.15 -15.04 1.43
CA CYS A 187 -5.83 -15.65 1.63
C CYS A 187 -5.39 -16.61 0.51
N ARG A 188 -6.01 -16.56 -0.66
CA ARG A 188 -5.53 -17.27 -1.86
C ARG A 188 -4.64 -16.37 -2.70
N LEU A 189 -3.71 -16.96 -3.42
CA LEU A 189 -2.89 -16.24 -4.39
C LEU A 189 -3.80 -15.59 -5.45
N SER A 190 -3.50 -14.35 -5.82
CA SER A 190 -4.25 -13.67 -6.87
C SER A 190 -4.13 -14.43 -8.21
N PRO A 191 -5.24 -14.69 -8.93
CA PRO A 191 -5.19 -15.31 -10.22
C PRO A 191 -4.53 -14.43 -11.29
N TYR A 192 -4.30 -13.16 -10.97
CA TYR A 192 -3.69 -12.19 -11.88
C TYR A 192 -2.19 -12.07 -11.75
N LEU A 193 -1.56 -12.73 -10.76
CA LEU A 193 -0.12 -12.63 -10.54
C LEU A 193 0.67 -13.15 -11.74
N GLU A 194 0.41 -14.40 -12.17
CA GLU A 194 1.12 -14.98 -13.31
C GLU A 194 0.90 -14.22 -14.63
N PRO A 195 -0.35 -13.86 -15.03
CA PRO A 195 -0.58 -13.03 -16.21
C PRO A 195 0.15 -11.68 -16.17
N VAL A 196 0.19 -11.01 -15.01
CA VAL A 196 0.91 -9.76 -14.83
C VAL A 196 2.41 -9.96 -14.99
N MET A 197 2.98 -10.97 -14.33
CA MET A 197 4.42 -11.26 -14.44
C MET A 197 4.82 -11.56 -15.88
N GLN A 198 4.02 -12.36 -16.60
CA GLN A 198 4.28 -12.70 -17.98
C GLN A 198 4.26 -11.46 -18.89
N ASP A 199 3.24 -10.60 -18.76
CA ASP A 199 3.07 -9.40 -19.58
C ASP A 199 4.29 -8.45 -19.47
N TRP A 200 4.81 -8.25 -18.26
CA TRP A 200 5.97 -7.37 -18.06
C TRP A 200 7.30 -8.03 -18.41
N SER A 201 7.44 -9.34 -18.22
CA SER A 201 8.61 -10.10 -18.67
C SER A 201 8.71 -10.12 -20.20
N ASP A 202 7.60 -10.27 -20.91
CA ASP A 202 7.55 -10.23 -22.38
C ASP A 202 7.92 -8.84 -22.93
N LYS A 203 7.72 -7.79 -22.14
CA LYS A 203 8.15 -6.41 -22.45
C LYS A 203 9.62 -6.15 -22.11
N GLY A 204 10.34 -7.14 -21.59
CA GLY A 204 11.78 -7.07 -21.32
C GLY A 204 12.15 -6.48 -19.96
N LEU A 205 11.19 -6.31 -19.03
CA LEU A 205 11.48 -5.83 -17.69
C LEU A 205 11.95 -6.99 -16.77
N GLU A 206 12.74 -6.65 -15.74
CA GLU A 206 13.07 -7.58 -14.66
C GLU A 206 11.84 -7.73 -13.75
N VAL A 207 11.30 -8.95 -13.66
CA VAL A 207 10.08 -9.26 -12.87
C VAL A 207 10.36 -10.42 -11.93
N GLU A 208 10.23 -10.22 -10.63
CA GLU A 208 10.49 -11.26 -9.65
C GLU A 208 9.51 -11.23 -8.46
N VAL A 209 9.27 -12.39 -7.89
CA VAL A 209 8.58 -12.52 -6.60
C VAL A 209 9.62 -12.69 -5.50
N GLN A 210 9.61 -11.78 -4.53
CA GLN A 210 10.53 -11.81 -3.39
C GLN A 210 9.80 -12.16 -2.10
N THR A 211 10.41 -13.02 -1.27
CA THR A 211 9.96 -13.26 0.10
C THR A 211 10.39 -12.09 0.98
N VAL A 212 9.48 -11.64 1.83
CA VAL A 212 9.68 -10.50 2.73
C VAL A 212 9.49 -10.90 4.21
N ALA A 213 9.98 -10.06 5.12
CA ALA A 213 9.93 -10.34 6.56
C ALA A 213 8.52 -10.17 7.16
N TYR A 214 7.61 -9.46 6.47
CA TYR A 214 6.26 -9.22 6.94
C TYR A 214 5.33 -10.36 6.55
N GLU A 215 4.65 -10.92 7.53
CA GLU A 215 3.57 -11.86 7.31
C GLU A 215 2.46 -11.59 8.32
N PHE A 216 1.28 -11.20 7.84
CA PHE A 216 0.07 -11.09 8.66
C PHE A 216 -1.00 -12.08 8.21
N GLN A 217 -1.40 -12.09 6.94
CA GLN A 217 -2.18 -13.21 6.38
C GLN A 217 -1.23 -14.40 6.19
N LYS A 218 -1.65 -15.61 6.60
CA LYS A 218 -0.82 -16.82 6.40
C LYS A 218 -0.50 -17.03 4.92
N GLY A 219 0.78 -17.19 4.60
CA GLY A 219 1.30 -17.27 3.24
C GLY A 219 1.43 -15.91 2.54
N GLY A 220 1.07 -14.80 3.20
CA GLY A 220 1.15 -13.45 2.64
C GLY A 220 2.49 -12.78 2.96
N ASN A 221 3.59 -13.43 2.64
CA ASN A 221 4.95 -12.96 2.88
C ASN A 221 5.74 -12.80 1.58
N GLN A 222 5.07 -12.47 0.50
CA GLN A 222 5.69 -12.25 -0.80
C GLN A 222 5.24 -10.91 -1.40
N MET A 223 6.17 -10.23 -2.08
CA MET A 223 5.91 -9.06 -2.91
C MET A 223 6.31 -9.32 -4.36
N LEU A 224 5.68 -8.63 -5.29
CA LEU A 224 6.12 -8.54 -6.68
C LEU A 224 7.04 -7.32 -6.82
N ARG A 225 8.19 -7.50 -7.46
CA ARG A 225 9.14 -6.47 -7.82
C ARG A 225 9.25 -6.40 -9.35
N ILE A 226 9.12 -5.21 -9.91
CA ILE A 226 9.26 -4.94 -11.35
C ILE A 226 10.24 -3.77 -11.52
N VAL A 227 11.29 -3.94 -12.32
CA VAL A 227 12.33 -2.95 -12.54
C VAL A 227 12.49 -2.67 -14.04
N LYS A 228 12.64 -1.39 -14.37
CA LYS A 228 13.09 -0.98 -15.71
C LYS A 228 14.61 -1.06 -15.80
N ASP A 229 15.12 -1.57 -16.90
CA ASP A 229 16.56 -1.58 -17.23
C ASP A 229 17.14 -0.16 -17.35
#